data_b2645f903d7aaf99c459006e9add2525
#
_entry.id   b2645f903d7aaf99c459006e9add2525
#
_cell.length_a   1.000
_cell.length_b   1.000
_cell.length_c   1.000
_cell.angle_alpha   90.00
_cell.angle_beta   90.00
_cell.angle_gamma   90.00
#
_symmetry.space_group_name_H-M   'P 1'
#
loop_
_entity.id
_entity.type
_entity.pdbx_description
1 polymer ?
#
loop_
_entity_poly.entity_id
_entity_poly.type
_entity_poly.pdbx_seq_one_letter_code
_entity_poly.pdbx_strand_id
1 'polypeptide(L)'
;VFYLINYKGQSSPDQALKMISIWLAFCILIPGAFHQISSLKYSTNYMTDYLDASRDQRYKIFDLPADTLQANLLKTYPELKSTTHAADTSLNKGVINRSISGLVNVLNKQVAQKIEESNEEKNQFIASYFILNPVIYFQNKINAITKTDYYAYKVYRDKIQSIIDKKVNFI
;
A
#
# COMPACT_ATOMS: atom_id res chain seq x y z
N VAL A 1 -9.01 -36.55 4.68
CA VAL A 1 -9.29 -36.50 3.23
C VAL A 1 -9.03 -37.89 2.62
N PHE A 2 -7.85 -38.48 2.73
CA PHE A 2 -7.51 -39.80 2.19
C PHE A 2 -8.47 -40.91 2.61
N TYR A 3 -8.85 -40.92 3.89
CA TYR A 3 -9.78 -41.90 4.44
C TYR A 3 -11.19 -41.77 3.86
N LEU A 4 -11.66 -40.54 3.65
CA LEU A 4 -12.98 -40.25 3.08
C LEU A 4 -13.09 -40.64 1.60
N ILE A 5 -11.99 -40.52 0.85
CA ILE A 5 -11.95 -40.89 -0.58
C ILE A 5 -11.99 -42.39 -0.78
N ASN A 6 -11.34 -43.15 0.13
CA ASN A 6 -11.23 -44.60 0.04
C ASN A 6 -12.40 -45.38 0.69
N TYR A 7 -13.32 -44.69 1.38
CA TYR A 7 -14.37 -45.32 2.19
C TYR A 7 -15.42 -46.13 1.39
N LYS A 8 -15.55 -45.91 0.09
CA LYS A 8 -16.54 -46.60 -0.75
C LYS A 8 -15.89 -47.45 -1.86
N GLY A 9 -15.13 -48.48 -1.58
CA GLY A 9 -14.73 -49.59 -2.44
C GLY A 9 -14.79 -49.41 -3.97
N GLN A 10 -14.42 -48.22 -4.48
CA GLN A 10 -14.43 -47.90 -5.90
C GLN A 10 -13.14 -48.36 -6.57
N SER A 11 -13.17 -48.50 -7.90
CA SER A 11 -12.00 -48.92 -8.67
C SER A 11 -10.80 -47.95 -8.47
N SER A 12 -9.60 -48.49 -8.55
CA SER A 12 -8.36 -47.71 -8.37
C SER A 12 -8.29 -46.44 -9.25
N PRO A 13 -8.70 -46.46 -10.54
CA PRO A 13 -8.72 -45.24 -11.38
C PRO A 13 -9.71 -44.18 -10.89
N ASP A 14 -10.87 -44.55 -10.34
CA ASP A 14 -11.85 -43.59 -9.80
C ASP A 14 -11.31 -42.86 -8.57
N GLN A 15 -10.57 -43.57 -7.73
CA GLN A 15 -9.92 -43.01 -6.55
C GLN A 15 -8.83 -42.01 -6.96
N ALA A 16 -8.02 -42.34 -7.96
CA ALA A 16 -6.99 -41.46 -8.50
C ALA A 16 -7.60 -40.20 -9.09
N LEU A 17 -8.67 -40.31 -9.87
CA LEU A 17 -9.37 -39.19 -10.47
C LEU A 17 -9.96 -38.22 -9.41
N LYS A 18 -10.57 -38.78 -8.36
CA LYS A 18 -11.07 -37.97 -7.23
C LYS A 18 -9.95 -37.24 -6.50
N MET A 19 -8.83 -37.92 -6.27
CA MET A 19 -7.65 -37.30 -5.63
C MET A 19 -7.11 -36.13 -6.44
N ILE A 20 -6.94 -36.31 -7.76
CA ILE A 20 -6.49 -35.26 -8.68
C ILE A 20 -7.49 -34.12 -8.69
N SER A 21 -8.80 -34.38 -8.75
CA SER A 21 -9.83 -33.32 -8.74
C SER A 21 -9.83 -32.52 -7.47
N ILE A 22 -9.70 -33.15 -6.30
CA ILE A 22 -9.59 -32.46 -5.02
C ILE A 22 -8.30 -31.64 -4.95
N TRP A 23 -7.19 -32.20 -5.41
CA TRP A 23 -5.92 -31.49 -5.44
C TRP A 23 -5.98 -30.26 -6.34
N LEU A 24 -6.55 -30.37 -7.54
CA LEU A 24 -6.78 -29.23 -8.44
C LEU A 24 -7.67 -28.16 -7.80
N ALA A 25 -8.74 -28.57 -7.11
CA ALA A 25 -9.60 -27.64 -6.40
C ALA A 25 -8.83 -26.84 -5.33
N PHE A 26 -8.03 -27.53 -4.53
CA PHE A 26 -7.24 -26.87 -3.48
C PHE A 26 -6.10 -26.01 -4.00
N CYS A 27 -5.44 -26.41 -5.09
CA CYS A 27 -4.27 -25.70 -5.60
C CYS A 27 -4.59 -24.61 -6.62
N ILE A 28 -5.72 -24.67 -7.31
CA ILE A 28 -6.08 -23.75 -8.39
C ILE A 28 -7.37 -23.00 -8.08
N LEU A 29 -8.48 -23.71 -7.82
CA LEU A 29 -9.79 -23.05 -7.68
C LEU A 29 -9.88 -22.21 -6.42
N ILE A 30 -9.44 -22.69 -5.29
CA ILE A 30 -9.50 -21.97 -4.02
C ILE A 30 -8.59 -20.73 -4.07
N PRO A 31 -7.30 -20.79 -4.45
CA PRO A 31 -6.47 -19.60 -4.57
C PRO A 31 -7.01 -18.59 -5.60
N GLY A 32 -7.50 -19.07 -6.74
CA GLY A 32 -8.11 -18.23 -7.76
C GLY A 32 -9.34 -17.46 -7.27
N ALA A 33 -10.23 -18.17 -6.55
CA ALA A 33 -11.41 -17.56 -5.94
C ALA A 33 -11.03 -16.51 -4.89
N PHE A 34 -10.06 -16.83 -4.00
CA PHE A 34 -9.58 -15.87 -3.00
C PHE A 34 -8.91 -14.66 -3.63
N HIS A 35 -8.11 -14.84 -4.67
CA HIS A 35 -7.52 -13.73 -5.41
C HIS A 35 -8.60 -12.83 -5.99
N GLN A 36 -9.63 -13.40 -6.60
CA GLN A 36 -10.74 -12.65 -7.19
C GLN A 36 -11.55 -11.90 -6.11
N ILE A 37 -11.90 -12.55 -5.01
CA ILE A 37 -12.62 -11.92 -3.89
C ILE A 37 -11.77 -10.80 -3.27
N SER A 38 -10.48 -11.04 -3.07
CA SER A 38 -9.56 -10.03 -2.54
C SER A 38 -9.41 -8.84 -3.49
N SER A 39 -9.35 -9.08 -4.80
CA SER A 39 -9.27 -8.02 -5.82
C SER A 39 -10.55 -7.19 -5.92
N LEU A 40 -11.72 -7.81 -5.77
CA LEU A 40 -12.99 -7.11 -5.75
C LEU A 40 -13.20 -6.28 -4.48
N LYS A 41 -12.79 -6.81 -3.33
CA LYS A 41 -12.93 -6.13 -2.04
C LYS A 41 -11.90 -5.03 -1.82
N TYR A 42 -10.68 -5.23 -2.30
CA TYR A 42 -9.55 -4.32 -2.17
C TYR A 42 -9.00 -4.00 -3.57
N SER A 43 -9.76 -3.21 -4.33
CA SER A 43 -9.46 -2.89 -5.74
C SER A 43 -8.33 -1.86 -5.93
N THR A 44 -7.52 -1.64 -4.92
CA THR A 44 -6.43 -0.66 -4.97
C THR A 44 -5.34 -1.07 -5.96
N ASN A 45 -5.24 -0.33 -7.05
CA ASN A 45 -4.06 -0.35 -7.91
C ASN A 45 -3.10 0.73 -7.41
N TYR A 46 -2.23 0.37 -6.47
CA TYR A 46 -1.35 1.26 -5.71
C TYR A 46 -0.74 2.39 -6.56
N MET A 47 -0.26 2.08 -7.75
CA MET A 47 0.46 3.06 -8.56
C MET A 47 -0.49 4.04 -9.25
N THR A 48 -1.57 3.56 -9.84
CA THR A 48 -2.55 4.43 -10.53
C THR A 48 -3.32 5.27 -9.55
N ASP A 49 -3.80 4.69 -8.45
CA ASP A 49 -4.57 5.40 -7.44
C ASP A 49 -3.72 6.50 -6.77
N TYR A 50 -2.43 6.20 -6.51
CA TYR A 50 -1.49 7.20 -5.99
C TYR A 50 -1.24 8.34 -6.98
N LEU A 51 -1.00 8.02 -8.25
CA LEU A 51 -0.75 9.03 -9.28
C LEU A 51 -1.98 9.90 -9.55
N ASP A 52 -3.16 9.31 -9.60
CA ASP A 52 -4.40 10.05 -9.85
C ASP A 52 -4.77 10.92 -8.66
N ALA A 53 -4.67 10.41 -7.44
CA ALA A 53 -4.87 11.21 -6.24
C ALA A 53 -3.84 12.35 -6.10
N SER A 54 -2.56 12.08 -6.44
CA SER A 54 -1.52 13.10 -6.44
C SER A 54 -1.78 14.20 -7.46
N ARG A 55 -2.24 13.84 -8.67
CA ARG A 55 -2.63 14.82 -9.71
C ARG A 55 -3.82 15.65 -9.30
N ASP A 56 -4.90 15.03 -8.82
CA ASP A 56 -6.12 15.72 -8.38
C ASP A 56 -5.81 16.71 -7.25
N GLN A 57 -5.02 16.30 -6.26
CA GLN A 57 -4.60 17.19 -5.18
C GLN A 57 -3.72 18.34 -5.69
N ARG A 58 -2.84 18.07 -6.64
CA ARG A 58 -1.98 19.10 -7.24
C ARG A 58 -2.81 20.17 -7.96
N TYR A 59 -3.82 19.77 -8.75
CA TYR A 59 -4.71 20.71 -9.41
C TYR A 59 -5.48 21.55 -8.40
N LYS A 60 -6.04 20.96 -7.35
CA LYS A 60 -6.74 21.67 -6.28
C LYS A 60 -5.84 22.70 -5.56
N ILE A 61 -4.57 22.40 -5.39
CA ILE A 61 -3.61 23.33 -4.76
C ILE A 61 -3.28 24.50 -5.69
N PHE A 62 -3.14 24.25 -6.99
CA PHE A 62 -2.86 25.32 -7.96
C PHE A 62 -4.01 26.33 -8.11
N ASP A 63 -5.24 25.91 -7.83
CA ASP A 63 -6.44 26.76 -7.88
C ASP A 63 -6.63 27.57 -6.59
N LEU A 64 -5.80 27.36 -5.55
CA LEU A 64 -5.90 28.09 -4.29
C LEU A 64 -5.37 29.53 -4.45
N PRO A 65 -6.03 30.54 -3.82
CA PRO A 65 -5.53 31.89 -3.75
C PRO A 65 -4.15 31.95 -3.07
N ALA A 66 -3.32 32.91 -3.52
CA ALA A 66 -1.96 33.08 -3.02
C ALA A 66 -1.88 33.29 -1.50
N ASP A 67 -2.84 34.03 -0.93
CA ASP A 67 -2.92 34.24 0.52
C ASP A 67 -3.18 32.99 1.31
N THR A 68 -4.01 32.08 0.77
CA THR A 68 -4.29 30.78 1.37
C THR A 68 -3.06 29.87 1.30
N LEU A 69 -2.32 29.91 0.20
CA LEU A 69 -1.06 29.16 0.05
C LEU A 69 -0.02 29.64 1.05
N GLN A 70 0.11 30.96 1.26
CA GLN A 70 1.03 31.52 2.24
C GLN A 70 0.63 31.14 3.67
N ALA A 71 -0.66 31.26 4.02
CA ALA A 71 -1.15 30.84 5.35
C ALA A 71 -0.87 29.36 5.65
N ASN A 72 -1.09 28.49 4.67
CA ASN A 72 -0.81 27.07 4.78
C ASN A 72 0.70 26.78 4.88
N LEU A 73 1.54 27.51 4.15
CA LEU A 73 3.00 27.40 4.27
C LEU A 73 3.46 27.72 5.69
N LEU A 74 3.02 28.86 6.24
CA LEU A 74 3.38 29.30 7.58
C LEU A 74 2.80 28.41 8.70
N LYS A 75 1.71 27.70 8.41
CA LYS A 75 1.18 26.67 9.32
C LYS A 75 2.01 25.40 9.31
N THR A 76 2.51 25.01 8.13
CA THR A 76 3.30 23.77 7.96
C THR A 76 4.74 23.97 8.41
N TYR A 77 5.28 25.17 8.20
CA TYR A 77 6.67 25.55 8.54
C TYR A 77 6.67 26.83 9.39
N PRO A 78 6.37 26.73 10.70
CA PRO A 78 6.27 27.88 11.58
C PRO A 78 7.58 28.67 11.72
N GLU A 79 8.73 28.03 11.47
CA GLU A 79 10.07 28.65 11.47
C GLU A 79 10.22 29.75 10.40
N LEU A 80 9.45 29.69 9.32
CA LEU A 80 9.49 30.72 8.27
C LEU A 80 8.84 32.04 8.68
N LYS A 81 8.07 32.08 9.78
CA LYS A 81 7.47 33.30 10.31
C LYS A 81 8.53 34.31 10.76
N SER A 82 9.67 33.85 11.24
CA SER A 82 10.77 34.71 11.72
C SER A 82 11.60 35.31 10.61
N THR A 83 11.56 34.77 9.41
CA THR A 83 12.33 35.22 8.24
C THR A 83 11.54 36.10 7.26
N THR A 84 10.22 36.14 7.41
CA THR A 84 9.37 37.02 6.57
C THR A 84 9.32 38.40 7.17
N HIS A 85 10.26 39.26 6.79
CA HIS A 85 10.15 40.68 7.08
C HIS A 85 8.89 41.25 6.42
N ALA A 86 8.05 41.90 7.20
CA ALA A 86 6.71 42.38 6.87
C ALA A 86 6.66 43.50 5.78
N ALA A 87 7.73 43.74 5.03
CA ALA A 87 7.88 44.84 4.12
C ALA A 87 7.71 44.53 2.63
N ASP A 88 7.65 43.27 2.24
CA ASP A 88 7.56 42.92 0.82
C ASP A 88 6.25 42.18 0.53
N THR A 89 5.23 42.94 0.16
CA THR A 89 3.88 42.49 -0.21
C THR A 89 3.87 41.78 -1.58
N SER A 90 4.99 41.75 -2.29
CA SER A 90 5.12 40.93 -3.50
C SER A 90 5.45 39.50 -3.11
N LEU A 91 4.42 38.64 -3.10
CA LEU A 91 4.57 37.19 -2.94
C LEU A 91 5.64 36.68 -3.90
N ASN A 92 6.83 36.46 -3.39
CA ASN A 92 7.94 35.92 -4.18
C ASN A 92 7.51 34.57 -4.77
N LYS A 93 7.58 34.46 -6.09
CA LYS A 93 7.22 33.25 -6.84
C LYS A 93 7.88 31.98 -6.25
N GLY A 94 9.07 32.14 -5.65
CA GLY A 94 9.78 31.09 -4.94
C GLY A 94 9.06 30.60 -3.68
N VAL A 95 8.45 31.51 -2.91
CA VAL A 95 7.67 31.18 -1.70
C VAL A 95 6.40 30.43 -2.06
N ILE A 96 5.70 30.88 -3.11
CA ILE A 96 4.50 30.21 -3.63
C ILE A 96 4.84 28.78 -4.08
N ASN A 97 5.90 28.60 -4.87
CA ASN A 97 6.32 27.29 -5.35
C ASN A 97 6.73 26.34 -4.20
N ARG A 98 7.42 26.83 -3.17
CA ARG A 98 7.74 26.06 -1.97
C ARG A 98 6.49 25.65 -1.19
N SER A 99 5.53 26.58 -1.06
CA SER A 99 4.25 26.32 -0.42
C SER A 99 3.48 25.22 -1.13
N ILE A 100 3.37 25.32 -2.46
CA ILE A 100 2.73 24.29 -3.29
C ILE A 100 3.43 22.94 -3.11
N SER A 101 4.76 22.90 -3.19
CA SER A 101 5.53 21.66 -3.02
C SER A 101 5.36 21.05 -1.62
N GLY A 102 5.34 21.88 -0.57
CA GLY A 102 5.10 21.45 0.81
C GLY A 102 3.71 20.85 0.98
N LEU A 103 2.67 21.50 0.48
CA LEU A 103 1.30 21.01 0.54
C LEU A 103 1.13 19.71 -0.27
N VAL A 104 1.70 19.63 -1.46
CA VAL A 104 1.69 18.40 -2.28
C VAL A 104 2.34 17.24 -1.52
N ASN A 105 3.47 17.47 -0.87
CA ASN A 105 4.16 16.44 -0.09
C ASN A 105 3.32 15.94 1.09
N VAL A 106 2.67 16.85 1.84
CA VAL A 106 1.80 16.49 2.96
C VAL A 106 0.61 15.64 2.48
N LEU A 107 -0.04 16.05 1.38
CA LEU A 107 -1.19 15.34 0.82
C LEU A 107 -0.78 14.00 0.20
N ASN A 108 0.35 13.93 -0.48
CA ASN A 108 0.89 12.67 -1.00
C ASN A 108 1.19 11.68 0.13
N LYS A 109 1.70 12.17 1.26
CA LYS A 109 1.94 11.33 2.45
C LYS A 109 0.63 10.78 3.01
N GLN A 110 -0.43 11.58 3.08
CA GLN A 110 -1.76 11.12 3.52
C GLN A 110 -2.35 10.07 2.56
N VAL A 111 -2.23 10.28 1.25
CA VAL A 111 -2.68 9.31 0.24
C VAL A 111 -1.89 8.01 0.36
N ALA A 112 -0.56 8.09 0.47
CA ALA A 112 0.29 6.93 0.65
C ALA A 112 -0.08 6.12 1.91
N GLN A 113 -0.38 6.79 3.03
CA GLN A 113 -0.83 6.15 4.25
C GLN A 113 -2.16 5.40 4.06
N LYS A 114 -3.16 6.02 3.42
CA LYS A 114 -4.44 5.34 3.15
C LYS A 114 -4.29 4.10 2.28
N ILE A 115 -3.44 4.18 1.26
CA ILE A 115 -3.15 3.04 0.39
C ILE A 115 -2.42 1.94 1.16
N GLU A 116 -1.52 2.31 2.06
CA GLU A 116 -0.80 1.37 2.91
C GLU A 116 -1.75 0.66 3.89
N GLU A 117 -2.66 1.38 4.53
CA GLU A 117 -3.71 0.83 5.39
C GLU A 117 -4.57 -0.18 4.62
N SER A 118 -5.03 0.18 3.42
CA SER A 118 -5.79 -0.72 2.56
C SER A 118 -5.02 -1.98 2.15
N ASN A 119 -3.72 -1.85 1.85
CA ASN A 119 -2.86 -2.99 1.56
C ASN A 119 -2.65 -3.89 2.79
N GLU A 120 -2.52 -3.30 3.97
CA GLU A 120 -2.40 -4.05 5.22
C GLU A 120 -3.67 -4.84 5.53
N GLU A 121 -4.84 -4.23 5.40
CA GLU A 121 -6.13 -4.92 5.52
C GLU A 121 -6.26 -6.08 4.53
N LYS A 122 -5.87 -5.86 3.26
CA LYS A 122 -5.83 -6.90 2.24
C LYS A 122 -4.91 -8.05 2.63
N ASN A 123 -3.72 -7.75 3.12
CA ASN A 123 -2.76 -8.78 3.53
C ASN A 123 -3.26 -9.55 4.77
N GLN A 124 -3.88 -8.89 5.73
CA GLN A 124 -4.51 -9.53 6.89
C GLN A 124 -5.67 -10.44 6.46
N PHE A 125 -6.51 -9.96 5.54
CA PHE A 125 -7.59 -10.77 4.98
C PHE A 125 -7.04 -12.02 4.30
N ILE A 126 -6.05 -11.89 3.44
CA ILE A 126 -5.41 -13.02 2.78
C ILE A 126 -4.75 -13.96 3.81
N ALA A 127 -4.05 -13.40 4.81
CA ALA A 127 -3.37 -14.18 5.86
C ALA A 127 -4.33 -15.05 6.68
N SER A 128 -5.55 -14.59 6.93
CA SER A 128 -6.55 -15.35 7.69
C SER A 128 -7.02 -16.64 6.97
N TYR A 129 -6.87 -16.70 5.65
CA TYR A 129 -7.27 -17.85 4.83
C TYR A 129 -6.11 -18.76 4.38
N PHE A 130 -4.87 -18.44 4.76
CA PHE A 130 -3.70 -19.25 4.37
C PHE A 130 -3.75 -20.70 4.84
N ILE A 131 -4.40 -20.95 5.96
CA ILE A 131 -4.57 -22.32 6.51
C ILE A 131 -5.37 -23.22 5.56
N LEU A 132 -6.24 -22.65 4.73
CA LEU A 132 -7.04 -23.41 3.78
C LEU A 132 -6.26 -23.88 2.54
N ASN A 133 -5.11 -23.27 2.28
CA ASN A 133 -4.26 -23.65 1.16
C ASN A 133 -2.83 -23.97 1.62
N PRO A 134 -2.45 -25.23 1.72
CA PRO A 134 -1.14 -25.64 2.21
C PRO A 134 0.02 -25.08 1.34
N VAL A 135 -0.18 -24.93 0.03
CA VAL A 135 0.85 -24.40 -0.88
C VAL A 135 1.16 -22.94 -0.54
N ILE A 136 0.12 -22.10 -0.42
CA ILE A 136 0.28 -20.70 -0.06
C ILE A 136 0.86 -20.55 1.36
N TYR A 137 0.44 -21.40 2.29
CA TYR A 137 0.99 -21.45 3.64
C TYR A 137 2.50 -21.68 3.63
N PHE A 138 2.97 -22.71 2.90
CA PHE A 138 4.40 -23.01 2.77
C PHE A 138 5.16 -21.87 2.10
N GLN A 139 4.63 -21.31 1.02
CA GLN A 139 5.26 -20.20 0.31
C GLN A 139 5.44 -18.98 1.21
N ASN A 140 4.43 -18.65 2.00
CA ASN A 140 4.54 -17.53 2.94
C ASN A 140 5.54 -17.82 4.08
N LYS A 141 5.61 -19.05 4.56
CA LYS A 141 6.63 -19.43 5.55
C LYS A 141 8.05 -19.31 4.98
N ILE A 142 8.25 -19.72 3.73
CA ILE A 142 9.54 -19.56 3.04
C ILE A 142 9.85 -18.07 2.88
N ASN A 143 8.90 -17.26 2.40
CA ASN A 143 9.08 -15.82 2.24
C ASN A 143 9.41 -15.11 3.56
N ALA A 144 8.78 -15.52 4.67
CA ALA A 144 9.07 -14.99 6.00
C ALA A 144 10.49 -15.35 6.46
N ILE A 145 10.93 -16.59 6.24
CA ILE A 145 12.29 -17.03 6.59
C ILE A 145 13.35 -16.28 5.76
N THR A 146 13.10 -16.11 4.46
CA THR A 146 14.00 -15.39 3.54
C THR A 146 13.90 -13.88 3.63
N LYS A 147 12.98 -13.35 4.45
CA LYS A 147 12.69 -11.91 4.58
C LYS A 147 12.33 -11.25 3.26
N THR A 148 11.61 -11.96 2.40
CA THR A 148 11.09 -11.47 1.11
C THR A 148 9.58 -11.21 1.17
N ASP A 149 8.99 -11.24 2.35
CA ASP A 149 7.58 -10.95 2.59
C ASP A 149 7.31 -9.45 2.63
N TYR A 150 6.03 -9.09 2.57
CA TYR A 150 5.57 -7.70 2.63
C TYR A 150 6.06 -6.96 3.89
N TYR A 151 6.08 -7.62 5.05
CA TYR A 151 6.47 -6.98 6.31
C TYR A 151 7.97 -6.66 6.36
N ALA A 152 8.81 -7.55 5.83
CA ALA A 152 10.24 -7.29 5.71
C ALA A 152 10.52 -6.12 4.75
N TYR A 153 9.80 -6.06 3.63
CA TYR A 153 9.87 -4.92 2.71
C TYR A 153 9.42 -3.61 3.38
N LYS A 154 8.32 -3.63 4.15
CA LYS A 154 7.83 -2.46 4.89
C LYS A 154 8.89 -1.93 5.86
N VAL A 155 9.47 -2.80 6.68
CA VAL A 155 10.54 -2.42 7.62
C VAL A 155 11.75 -1.82 6.89
N TYR A 156 12.14 -2.39 5.76
CA TYR A 156 13.24 -1.86 4.95
C TYR A 156 12.92 -0.46 4.41
N ARG A 157 11.73 -0.27 3.84
CA ARG A 157 11.26 1.02 3.31
C ARG A 157 11.23 2.09 4.40
N ASP A 158 10.68 1.79 5.58
CA ASP A 158 10.55 2.73 6.68
C ASP A 158 11.94 3.14 7.22
N LYS A 159 12.89 2.21 7.22
CA LYS A 159 14.28 2.51 7.56
C LYS A 159 14.93 3.45 6.54
N ILE A 160 14.72 3.22 5.25
CA ILE A 160 15.21 4.11 4.19
C ILE A 160 14.58 5.50 4.34
N GLN A 161 13.26 5.57 4.55
CA GLN A 161 12.57 6.84 4.72
C GLN A 161 13.11 7.61 5.93
N SER A 162 13.37 6.94 7.05
CA SER A 162 13.94 7.59 8.24
C SER A 162 15.35 8.17 8.00
N ILE A 163 16.14 7.52 7.12
CA ILE A 163 17.47 8.02 6.73
C ILE A 163 17.34 9.26 5.84
N ILE A 164 16.39 9.25 4.91
CA ILE A 164 16.10 10.39 4.04
C ILE A 164 15.64 11.59 4.87
N ASP A 165 14.68 11.38 5.77
CA ASP A 165 14.13 12.43 6.64
C ASP A 165 15.22 13.05 7.53
N LYS A 166 16.12 12.23 8.08
CA LYS A 166 17.27 12.74 8.82
C LYS A 166 18.19 13.60 7.97
N LYS A 167 18.47 13.21 6.73
CA LYS A 167 19.33 14.00 5.83
C LYS A 167 18.67 15.31 5.41
N VAL A 168 17.37 15.31 5.15
CA VAL A 168 16.61 16.51 4.77
C VAL A 168 16.57 17.52 5.92
N ASN A 169 16.47 17.05 7.17
CA ASN A 169 16.46 17.93 8.34
C ASN A 169 17.86 18.49 8.71
N PHE A 170 18.93 18.00 8.08
CA PHE A 170 20.30 18.48 8.26
C PHE A 170 20.71 19.61 7.28
N ILE A 171 19.87 19.90 6.29
CA ILE A 171 20.06 20.96 5.27
C ILE A 171 19.17 22.16 5.59
#